data_b3f5fd8906009e4f11e2d7929b0d7552
#
_entry.id   b3f5fd8906009e4f11e2d7929b0d7552
#
_cell.length_a   1.000
_cell.length_b   1.000
_cell.length_c   1.000
_cell.angle_alpha   90.00
_cell.angle_beta   90.00
_cell.angle_gamma   90.00
#
_symmetry.space_group_name_H-M   'P 1'
#
loop_
_entity.id
_entity.type
_entity.pdbx_description
1 polymer ?
#
loop_
_entity_poly.entity_id
_entity_poly.type
_entity_poly.pdbx_seq_one_letter_code
_entity_poly.pdbx_strand_id
1 'polypeptide(L)'
;MKFSQMKYERPDAEQLKAELNGLTEKLKAAKSYTEAKELFLAEEKLNKHISTLANLAHIRHTIDTRDAFYDGEMKFWNKVDPELEECQQGWTQAMLESPYRKDFAEEYGNLMFLKAEIKCKTFSPVIIEELQKENELADEYEKLLASAQIPFEGGVYTLSQLTPFKSDPDDARRLAAWKAEGNWYKENQAKLDDLYDQLVHLRDKMGKKLGYEGYTTLGYYRMGRNCYTKEDVEKFRKAVVKYLVPVADSIYREQAKRLGKEYPMSFADNALEFRSGNPKPIGTPDEILAMGRKFYDELSPETSEFFRMMLDNELLDVLSTEGKRSGGYCTSIADYEVPFIFANFNGTQHDVEVVTHEAGHAFAAYMNRHRIPTSYIWPSMEGCEVHSMSMEFMAWPWAEGFFGEDARKFRYSHLSGALTFIPYGTMVDHFQHIVFEKPDMTPRERHNVWKELLGIYMPWMKLDGDIPFYSEGEGWQRQHHIYSMPFYYIDYCLAQTVALQIWALQQKDRKNAWEHYMAYTRQGGSRVFTELLENAGLESPFEESCLNGVCQTASEWLKSYDLTGIE
;
A
#
# COMPACT_ATOMS: atom_id res chain seq x y z
N MET A 1 19.36 18.27 8.06
CA MET A 1 19.39 18.05 9.55
C MET A 1 19.16 16.57 9.78
N LYS A 2 19.95 15.94 10.62
CA LYS A 2 19.81 14.52 10.93
C LYS A 2 18.53 14.23 11.71
N PHE A 3 17.90 13.08 11.47
CA PHE A 3 16.69 12.65 12.17
C PHE A 3 16.87 12.64 13.70
N SER A 4 18.03 12.18 14.18
CA SER A 4 18.38 12.17 15.59
C SER A 4 18.41 13.57 16.25
N GLN A 5 18.55 14.63 15.45
CA GLN A 5 18.59 16.03 15.89
C GLN A 5 17.22 16.74 15.82
N MET A 6 16.23 16.12 15.18
CA MET A 6 14.89 16.70 15.08
C MET A 6 14.21 16.66 16.44
N LYS A 7 13.79 17.82 16.92
CA LYS A 7 13.18 17.93 18.25
C LYS A 7 11.70 17.55 18.22
N TYR A 8 11.29 16.82 19.22
CA TYR A 8 9.89 16.57 19.53
C TYR A 8 9.56 17.20 20.88
N GLU A 9 8.49 17.95 20.92
CA GLU A 9 7.90 18.48 22.16
C GLU A 9 6.40 18.26 22.05
N ARG A 10 5.79 17.72 23.14
CA ARG A 10 4.33 17.54 23.18
C ARG A 10 3.65 18.90 23.04
N PRO A 11 2.77 19.10 22.04
CA PRO A 11 2.06 20.35 21.90
C PRO A 11 0.94 20.50 22.94
N ASP A 12 0.53 21.74 23.18
CA ASP A 12 -0.70 22.03 23.91
C ASP A 12 -1.91 21.85 22.97
N ALA A 13 -2.69 20.80 23.20
CA ALA A 13 -3.84 20.45 22.36
C ALA A 13 -4.92 21.55 22.35
N GLU A 14 -5.17 22.21 23.48
CA GLU A 14 -6.17 23.28 23.57
C GLU A 14 -5.71 24.53 22.80
N GLN A 15 -4.41 24.82 22.82
CA GLN A 15 -3.84 25.89 22.02
C GLN A 15 -3.97 25.59 20.52
N LEU A 16 -3.63 24.38 20.07
CA LEU A 16 -3.77 23.98 18.65
C LEU A 16 -5.22 24.10 18.16
N LYS A 17 -6.18 23.61 18.95
CA LYS A 17 -7.62 23.73 18.64
C LYS A 17 -8.06 25.19 18.57
N ALA A 18 -7.62 26.03 19.52
CA ALA A 18 -7.92 27.45 19.53
C ALA A 18 -7.34 28.18 18.31
N GLU A 19 -6.12 27.83 17.88
CA GLU A 19 -5.49 28.40 16.68
C GLU A 19 -6.23 28.00 15.40
N LEU A 20 -6.58 26.72 15.21
CA LEU A 20 -7.35 26.23 14.06
C LEU A 20 -8.74 26.89 13.98
N ASN A 21 -9.46 26.92 15.09
CA ASN A 21 -10.77 27.58 15.16
C ASN A 21 -10.67 29.09 14.93
N GLY A 22 -9.61 29.73 15.46
CA GLY A 22 -9.35 31.15 15.26
C GLY A 22 -9.06 31.50 13.78
N LEU A 23 -8.32 30.65 13.06
CA LEU A 23 -8.10 30.78 11.62
C LEU A 23 -9.41 30.61 10.84
N THR A 24 -10.24 29.64 11.22
CA THR A 24 -11.56 29.39 10.60
C THR A 24 -12.48 30.60 10.71
N GLU A 25 -12.62 31.20 11.90
CA GLU A 25 -13.45 32.36 12.08
C GLU A 25 -12.92 33.61 11.34
N LYS A 26 -11.60 33.78 11.29
CA LYS A 26 -10.99 34.85 10.48
C LYS A 26 -11.23 34.63 8.98
N LEU A 27 -11.16 33.41 8.48
CA LEU A 27 -11.45 33.10 7.07
C LEU A 27 -12.89 33.44 6.70
N LYS A 28 -13.86 33.10 7.56
CA LYS A 28 -15.27 33.47 7.36
C LYS A 28 -15.48 34.99 7.32
N ALA A 29 -14.65 35.75 8.03
CA ALA A 29 -14.72 37.19 8.11
C ALA A 29 -13.84 37.94 7.09
N ALA A 30 -13.05 37.24 6.28
CA ALA A 30 -12.10 37.81 5.32
C ALA A 30 -12.83 38.69 4.28
N LYS A 31 -12.24 39.86 4.00
CA LYS A 31 -12.85 40.88 3.13
C LYS A 31 -12.22 40.93 1.74
N SER A 32 -11.16 40.16 1.50
CA SER A 32 -10.48 40.08 0.22
C SER A 32 -9.85 38.70 0.01
N TYR A 33 -9.61 38.33 -1.24
CA TYR A 33 -8.87 37.10 -1.57
C TYR A 33 -7.45 37.12 -0.97
N THR A 34 -6.77 38.26 -0.97
CA THR A 34 -5.44 38.40 -0.38
C THR A 34 -5.44 38.02 1.12
N GLU A 35 -6.41 38.54 1.87
CA GLU A 35 -6.57 38.22 3.29
C GLU A 35 -6.92 36.72 3.50
N ALA A 36 -7.84 36.17 2.70
CA ALA A 36 -8.20 34.76 2.75
C ALA A 36 -7.00 33.85 2.41
N LYS A 37 -6.17 34.24 1.45
CA LYS A 37 -4.95 33.50 1.05
C LYS A 37 -3.89 33.53 2.16
N GLU A 38 -3.69 34.67 2.84
CA GLU A 38 -2.77 34.74 3.99
C GLU A 38 -3.20 33.78 5.11
N LEU A 39 -4.51 33.70 5.38
CA LEU A 39 -5.07 32.77 6.37
C LEU A 39 -4.93 31.29 5.93
N PHE A 40 -5.14 31.01 4.66
CA PHE A 40 -4.92 29.68 4.09
C PHE A 40 -3.46 29.24 4.24
N LEU A 41 -2.49 30.10 3.92
CA LEU A 41 -1.07 29.79 4.11
C LEU A 41 -0.69 29.62 5.58
N ALA A 42 -1.35 30.35 6.49
CA ALA A 42 -1.15 30.19 7.93
C ALA A 42 -1.67 28.85 8.44
N GLU A 43 -2.81 28.40 7.94
CA GLU A 43 -3.40 27.10 8.27
C GLU A 43 -2.53 25.94 7.69
N GLU A 44 -2.10 26.04 6.45
CA GLU A 44 -1.16 25.07 5.85
C GLU A 44 0.12 24.92 6.68
N LYS A 45 0.68 26.04 7.18
CA LYS A 45 1.85 26.03 8.06
C LYS A 45 1.54 25.36 9.41
N LEU A 46 0.39 25.61 10.01
CA LEU A 46 -0.02 24.98 11.25
C LEU A 46 -0.20 23.47 11.09
N ASN A 47 -0.85 23.04 10.01
CA ASN A 47 -1.02 21.62 9.70
C ASN A 47 0.30 20.91 9.43
N LYS A 48 1.25 21.56 8.73
CA LYS A 48 2.62 21.04 8.60
C LYS A 48 3.27 20.77 9.96
N HIS A 49 3.12 21.70 10.88
CA HIS A 49 3.68 21.58 12.22
C HIS A 49 3.04 20.45 13.03
N ILE A 50 1.71 20.38 13.03
CA ILE A 50 0.94 19.31 13.70
C ILE A 50 1.39 17.94 13.14
N SER A 51 1.40 17.80 11.82
CA SER A 51 1.83 16.57 11.15
C SER A 51 3.27 16.19 11.49
N THR A 52 4.18 17.15 11.57
CA THR A 52 5.58 16.92 11.96
C THR A 52 5.68 16.33 13.35
N LEU A 53 4.99 16.92 14.32
CA LEU A 53 5.02 16.43 15.71
C LEU A 53 4.41 15.02 15.81
N ALA A 54 3.24 14.80 15.21
CA ALA A 54 2.60 13.50 15.18
C ALA A 54 3.50 12.42 14.55
N ASN A 55 4.09 12.72 13.39
CA ASN A 55 4.97 11.78 12.69
C ASN A 55 6.29 11.50 13.44
N LEU A 56 6.90 12.50 14.08
CA LEU A 56 8.09 12.27 14.92
C LEU A 56 7.79 11.36 16.11
N ALA A 57 6.65 11.54 16.77
CA ALA A 57 6.21 10.66 17.85
C ALA A 57 5.97 9.24 17.33
N HIS A 58 5.23 9.10 16.21
CA HIS A 58 4.92 7.84 15.57
C HIS A 58 6.18 7.08 15.14
N ILE A 59 7.09 7.72 14.40
CA ILE A 59 8.34 7.10 13.92
C ILE A 59 9.15 6.56 15.11
N ARG A 60 9.38 7.38 16.13
CA ARG A 60 10.18 6.97 17.28
C ARG A 60 9.54 5.88 18.12
N HIS A 61 8.22 5.90 18.26
CA HIS A 61 7.48 4.81 18.89
C HIS A 61 7.59 3.51 18.07
N THR A 62 7.49 3.57 16.74
CA THR A 62 7.59 2.37 15.90
C THR A 62 9.01 1.79 15.87
N ILE A 63 10.05 2.61 16.02
CA ILE A 63 11.45 2.17 16.14
C ILE A 63 11.66 1.39 17.44
N ASP A 64 11.09 1.82 18.57
CA ASP A 64 11.08 1.06 19.83
C ASP A 64 9.75 1.23 20.56
N THR A 65 8.87 0.25 20.40
CA THR A 65 7.53 0.22 21.04
C THR A 65 7.59 0.07 22.57
N ARG A 66 8.77 -0.20 23.14
CA ARG A 66 9.00 -0.33 24.60
C ARG A 66 9.39 1.01 25.25
N ASP A 67 9.67 2.03 24.43
CA ASP A 67 9.95 3.37 24.95
C ASP A 67 8.71 3.96 25.58
N ALA A 68 8.71 4.04 26.93
CA ALA A 68 7.57 4.50 27.71
C ALA A 68 7.19 5.96 27.43
N PHE A 69 8.14 6.81 27.02
CA PHE A 69 7.85 8.19 26.64
C PHE A 69 7.03 8.22 25.34
N TYR A 70 7.51 7.57 24.28
CA TYR A 70 6.81 7.58 23.00
C TYR A 70 5.53 6.74 23.00
N ASP A 71 5.42 5.70 23.83
CA ASP A 71 4.13 5.03 24.08
C ASP A 71 3.11 6.01 24.71
N GLY A 72 3.58 6.84 25.65
CA GLY A 72 2.76 7.91 26.23
C GLY A 72 2.37 9.00 25.23
N GLU A 73 3.26 9.33 24.29
CA GLU A 73 2.97 10.30 23.22
C GLU A 73 1.97 9.74 22.20
N MET A 74 2.03 8.46 21.86
CA MET A 74 1.02 7.84 20.98
C MET A 74 -0.37 7.82 21.62
N LYS A 75 -0.46 7.54 22.93
CA LYS A 75 -1.73 7.65 23.66
C LYS A 75 -2.29 9.08 23.65
N PHE A 76 -1.41 10.08 23.76
CA PHE A 76 -1.79 11.49 23.64
C PHE A 76 -2.35 11.78 22.23
N TRP A 77 -1.62 11.42 21.17
CA TRP A 77 -2.05 11.66 19.79
C TRP A 77 -3.34 10.92 19.44
N ASN A 78 -3.48 9.66 19.83
CA ASN A 78 -4.71 8.89 19.61
C ASN A 78 -5.97 9.54 20.20
N LYS A 79 -5.81 10.33 21.26
CA LYS A 79 -6.89 11.11 21.85
C LYS A 79 -7.10 12.44 21.15
N VAL A 80 -6.01 13.13 20.81
CA VAL A 80 -6.05 14.53 20.32
C VAL A 80 -6.37 14.61 18.83
N ASP A 81 -5.91 13.65 18.01
CA ASP A 81 -6.16 13.66 16.57
C ASP A 81 -7.63 13.74 16.18
N PRO A 82 -8.56 12.97 16.79
CA PRO A 82 -9.99 13.14 16.50
C PRO A 82 -10.56 14.51 16.85
N GLU A 83 -10.04 15.15 17.90
CA GLU A 83 -10.45 16.48 18.32
C GLU A 83 -9.94 17.58 17.35
N LEU A 84 -8.71 17.41 16.83
CA LEU A 84 -8.15 18.27 15.79
C LEU A 84 -8.86 18.07 14.45
N GLU A 85 -9.25 16.85 14.12
CA GLU A 85 -10.02 16.53 12.92
C GLU A 85 -11.37 17.29 12.89
N GLU A 86 -12.06 17.42 14.02
CA GLU A 86 -13.28 18.23 14.12
C GLU A 86 -13.00 19.70 13.77
N CYS A 87 -11.90 20.28 14.29
CA CYS A 87 -11.50 21.65 13.97
C CYS A 87 -11.14 21.80 12.48
N GLN A 88 -10.40 20.83 11.91
CA GLN A 88 -10.05 20.81 10.49
C GLN A 88 -11.27 20.68 9.58
N GLN A 89 -12.32 19.97 10.01
CA GLN A 89 -13.59 19.94 9.29
C GLN A 89 -14.28 21.32 9.28
N GLY A 90 -14.25 22.05 10.39
CA GLY A 90 -14.73 23.43 10.45
C GLY A 90 -14.02 24.33 9.43
N TRP A 91 -12.70 24.20 9.31
CA TRP A 91 -11.90 24.89 8.28
C TRP A 91 -12.29 24.47 6.87
N THR A 92 -12.38 23.16 6.61
CA THR A 92 -12.75 22.58 5.32
C THR A 92 -14.11 23.13 4.85
N GLN A 93 -15.09 23.16 5.74
CA GLN A 93 -16.41 23.74 5.45
C GLN A 93 -16.34 25.24 5.15
N ALA A 94 -15.56 26.00 5.92
CA ALA A 94 -15.36 27.42 5.67
C ALA A 94 -14.68 27.70 4.33
N MET A 95 -13.73 26.87 3.90
CA MET A 95 -13.12 26.95 2.57
C MET A 95 -14.12 26.66 1.45
N LEU A 96 -14.96 25.62 1.61
CA LEU A 96 -16.01 25.27 0.63
C LEU A 96 -17.05 26.37 0.45
N GLU A 97 -17.41 27.07 1.53
CA GLU A 97 -18.39 28.16 1.58
C GLU A 97 -17.77 29.54 1.28
N SER A 98 -16.46 29.62 1.15
CA SER A 98 -15.74 30.88 0.96
C SER A 98 -16.19 31.61 -0.33
N PRO A 99 -16.45 32.92 -0.27
CA PRO A 99 -16.73 33.71 -1.46
C PRO A 99 -15.54 33.76 -2.44
N TYR A 100 -14.34 33.41 -1.95
CA TYR A 100 -13.07 33.37 -2.73
C TYR A 100 -12.74 31.98 -3.26
N ARG A 101 -13.64 31.00 -3.14
CA ARG A 101 -13.45 29.62 -3.61
C ARG A 101 -12.97 29.58 -5.08
N LYS A 102 -13.53 30.47 -5.92
CA LYS A 102 -13.18 30.53 -7.34
C LYS A 102 -11.75 31.01 -7.55
N ASP A 103 -11.32 32.02 -6.81
CA ASP A 103 -9.96 32.55 -6.86
C ASP A 103 -8.93 31.49 -6.40
N PHE A 104 -9.23 30.77 -5.32
CA PHE A 104 -8.42 29.63 -4.89
C PHE A 104 -8.33 28.52 -5.95
N ALA A 105 -9.45 28.19 -6.59
CA ALA A 105 -9.49 27.18 -7.65
C ALA A 105 -8.69 27.60 -8.89
N GLU A 106 -8.66 28.89 -9.22
CA GLU A 106 -7.84 29.45 -10.31
C GLU A 106 -6.35 29.37 -9.97
N GLU A 107 -5.94 29.61 -8.72
CA GLU A 107 -4.54 29.64 -8.32
C GLU A 107 -3.98 28.23 -8.00
N TYR A 108 -4.74 27.40 -7.26
CA TYR A 108 -4.28 26.11 -6.75
C TYR A 108 -4.93 24.90 -7.43
N GLY A 109 -5.88 25.12 -8.32
CA GLY A 109 -6.65 24.05 -8.98
C GLY A 109 -7.89 23.62 -8.19
N ASN A 110 -8.88 23.08 -8.90
CA ASN A 110 -10.16 22.67 -8.30
C ASN A 110 -10.07 21.39 -7.44
N LEU A 111 -8.98 20.63 -7.58
CA LEU A 111 -8.84 19.33 -6.88
C LEU A 111 -8.87 19.47 -5.36
N MET A 112 -8.33 20.57 -4.80
CA MET A 112 -8.40 20.82 -3.36
C MET A 112 -9.86 20.84 -2.84
N PHE A 113 -10.77 21.43 -3.61
CA PHE A 113 -12.19 21.47 -3.26
C PHE A 113 -12.89 20.13 -3.48
N LEU A 114 -12.53 19.41 -4.52
CA LEU A 114 -13.03 18.04 -4.74
C LEU A 114 -12.64 17.11 -3.58
N LYS A 115 -11.38 17.15 -3.14
CA LYS A 115 -10.91 16.42 -1.95
C LYS A 115 -11.68 16.85 -0.68
N ALA A 116 -11.89 18.15 -0.50
CA ALA A 116 -12.67 18.71 0.63
C ALA A 116 -14.13 18.22 0.61
N GLU A 117 -14.79 18.24 -0.54
CA GLU A 117 -16.16 17.74 -0.71
C GLU A 117 -16.27 16.24 -0.40
N ILE A 118 -15.28 15.43 -0.84
CA ILE A 118 -15.25 14.00 -0.53
C ILE A 118 -15.04 13.79 0.96
N LYS A 119 -14.12 14.52 1.59
CA LYS A 119 -13.88 14.44 3.03
C LYS A 119 -15.16 14.71 3.83
N CYS A 120 -15.95 15.71 3.44
CA CYS A 120 -17.23 16.00 4.06
C CYS A 120 -18.29 14.88 3.88
N LYS A 121 -18.13 14.00 2.88
CA LYS A 121 -19.04 12.87 2.65
C LYS A 121 -18.69 11.62 3.47
N THR A 122 -17.53 11.57 4.09
CA THR A 122 -17.06 10.39 4.83
C THR A 122 -17.38 10.41 6.31
N PHE A 123 -17.74 11.54 6.85
CA PHE A 123 -17.90 11.75 8.28
C PHE A 123 -19.15 12.58 8.62
N SER A 124 -19.76 12.21 9.73
CA SER A 124 -20.74 13.02 10.47
C SER A 124 -20.70 12.61 11.94
N PRO A 125 -20.98 13.49 12.90
CA PRO A 125 -21.06 13.12 14.32
C PRO A 125 -21.98 11.93 14.61
N VAL A 126 -22.94 11.65 13.73
CA VAL A 126 -23.90 10.55 13.87
C VAL A 126 -23.28 9.16 13.80
N ILE A 127 -22.03 9.02 13.30
CA ILE A 127 -21.32 7.75 13.18
C ILE A 127 -20.09 7.63 14.08
N ILE A 128 -19.85 8.55 15.01
CA ILE A 128 -18.66 8.56 15.88
C ILE A 128 -18.54 7.26 16.68
N GLU A 129 -19.66 6.79 17.27
CA GLU A 129 -19.67 5.54 18.04
C GLU A 129 -19.29 4.33 17.17
N GLU A 130 -19.78 4.30 15.93
CA GLU A 130 -19.45 3.23 14.99
C GLU A 130 -17.97 3.28 14.56
N LEU A 131 -17.43 4.47 14.32
CA LEU A 131 -16.01 4.63 13.98
C LEU A 131 -15.10 4.17 15.12
N GLN A 132 -15.42 4.53 16.36
CA GLN A 132 -14.69 4.05 17.53
C GLN A 132 -14.74 2.52 17.64
N LYS A 133 -15.92 1.93 17.43
CA LYS A 133 -16.08 0.48 17.46
C LYS A 133 -15.37 -0.23 16.31
N GLU A 134 -15.36 0.36 15.10
CA GLU A 134 -14.60 -0.14 13.96
C GLU A 134 -13.09 -0.22 14.28
N ASN A 135 -12.55 0.84 14.89
CA ASN A 135 -11.14 0.88 15.29
C ASN A 135 -10.81 -0.19 16.33
N GLU A 136 -11.69 -0.39 17.34
CA GLU A 136 -11.51 -1.46 18.33
C GLU A 136 -11.49 -2.84 17.70
N LEU A 137 -12.40 -3.13 16.77
CA LEU A 137 -12.50 -4.43 16.11
C LEU A 137 -11.30 -4.69 15.19
N ALA A 138 -10.84 -3.67 14.47
CA ALA A 138 -9.64 -3.76 13.64
C ALA A 138 -8.39 -4.00 14.50
N ASP A 139 -8.24 -3.30 15.62
CA ASP A 139 -7.15 -3.48 16.56
C ASP A 139 -7.18 -4.89 17.22
N GLU A 140 -8.37 -5.42 17.54
CA GLU A 140 -8.51 -6.81 18.02
C GLU A 140 -8.02 -7.84 16.99
N TYR A 141 -8.33 -7.63 15.71
CA TYR A 141 -7.85 -8.49 14.62
C TYR A 141 -6.31 -8.42 14.51
N GLU A 142 -5.74 -7.22 14.51
CA GLU A 142 -4.29 -7.02 14.42
C GLU A 142 -3.55 -7.67 15.62
N LYS A 143 -4.09 -7.49 16.83
CA LYS A 143 -3.54 -8.11 18.04
C LYS A 143 -3.64 -9.63 18.01
N LEU A 144 -4.74 -10.17 17.47
CA LEU A 144 -4.88 -11.62 17.30
C LEU A 144 -3.78 -12.17 16.40
N LEU A 145 -3.55 -11.57 15.22
CA LEU A 145 -2.49 -12.02 14.32
C LEU A 145 -1.09 -11.82 14.91
N ALA A 146 -0.85 -10.71 15.58
CA ALA A 146 0.43 -10.42 16.23
C ALA A 146 0.74 -11.38 17.39
N SER A 147 -0.28 -11.95 18.01
CA SER A 147 -0.13 -12.93 19.10
C SER A 147 0.23 -14.35 18.65
N ALA A 148 0.30 -14.59 17.34
CA ALA A 148 0.51 -15.92 16.79
C ALA A 148 1.84 -16.54 17.29
N GLN A 149 1.72 -17.73 17.88
CA GLN A 149 2.83 -18.57 18.30
C GLN A 149 2.62 -19.97 17.72
N ILE A 150 3.31 -20.27 16.62
CA ILE A 150 3.11 -21.47 15.84
C ILE A 150 4.23 -22.46 16.12
N PRO A 151 3.95 -23.60 16.77
CA PRO A 151 4.95 -24.64 16.96
C PRO A 151 5.34 -25.27 15.63
N PHE A 152 6.64 -25.29 15.32
CA PHE A 152 7.16 -25.92 14.11
C PHE A 152 8.61 -26.39 14.32
N GLU A 153 8.93 -27.64 14.01
CA GLU A 153 10.28 -28.23 14.10
C GLU A 153 11.03 -27.95 15.43
N GLY A 154 10.31 -28.00 16.55
CA GLY A 154 10.89 -27.78 17.88
C GLY A 154 11.10 -26.31 18.25
N GLY A 155 10.76 -25.38 17.38
CA GLY A 155 10.69 -23.94 17.64
C GLY A 155 9.25 -23.43 17.76
N VAL A 156 9.13 -22.14 18.07
CA VAL A 156 7.86 -21.40 18.06
C VAL A 156 8.06 -20.15 17.20
N TYR A 157 7.17 -19.93 16.25
CA TYR A 157 7.32 -18.90 15.24
C TYR A 157 6.08 -18.01 15.16
N THR A 158 6.27 -16.74 14.84
CA THR A 158 5.18 -15.87 14.40
C THR A 158 4.77 -16.22 12.96
N LEU A 159 3.62 -15.71 12.50
CA LEU A 159 3.18 -15.85 11.09
C LEU A 159 4.28 -15.43 10.10
N SER A 160 4.93 -14.30 10.37
CA SER A 160 6.00 -13.77 9.51
C SER A 160 7.26 -14.64 9.53
N GLN A 161 7.68 -15.14 10.70
CA GLN A 161 8.85 -15.99 10.84
C GLN A 161 8.66 -17.38 10.22
N LEU A 162 7.41 -17.83 10.06
CA LEU A 162 7.11 -19.11 9.41
C LEU A 162 7.20 -19.03 7.87
N THR A 163 7.12 -17.82 7.29
CA THR A 163 7.05 -17.61 5.83
C THR A 163 8.21 -18.25 5.04
N PRO A 164 9.49 -18.20 5.45
CA PRO A 164 10.57 -18.85 4.70
C PRO A 164 10.38 -20.36 4.56
N PHE A 165 9.79 -21.04 5.53
CA PHE A 165 9.54 -22.48 5.48
C PHE A 165 8.42 -22.85 4.50
N LYS A 166 7.52 -21.93 4.20
CA LYS A 166 6.43 -22.11 3.23
C LYS A 166 6.89 -22.07 1.76
N SER A 167 8.13 -21.67 1.51
CA SER A 167 8.81 -21.73 0.20
C SER A 167 10.07 -22.60 0.23
N ASP A 168 10.20 -23.47 1.21
CA ASP A 168 11.35 -24.39 1.33
C ASP A 168 11.39 -25.36 0.13
N PRO A 169 12.57 -25.65 -0.43
CA PRO A 169 12.72 -26.64 -1.49
C PRO A 169 12.27 -28.06 -1.12
N ASP A 170 12.34 -28.45 0.16
CA ASP A 170 11.82 -29.73 0.63
C ASP A 170 10.28 -29.74 0.67
N ASP A 171 9.67 -30.59 -0.13
CA ASP A 171 8.21 -30.69 -0.29
C ASP A 171 7.48 -31.00 1.03
N ALA A 172 8.07 -31.91 1.83
CA ALA A 172 7.44 -32.34 3.08
C ALA A 172 7.50 -31.22 4.14
N ARG A 173 8.63 -30.55 4.22
CA ARG A 173 8.85 -29.41 5.10
C ARG A 173 7.94 -28.23 4.74
N ARG A 174 7.88 -27.91 3.44
CA ARG A 174 7.01 -26.86 2.92
C ARG A 174 5.53 -27.12 3.23
N LEU A 175 5.04 -28.33 2.96
CA LEU A 175 3.67 -28.72 3.28
C LEU A 175 3.40 -28.69 4.81
N ALA A 176 4.34 -29.13 5.62
CA ALA A 176 4.22 -29.11 7.08
C ALA A 176 4.12 -27.66 7.61
N ALA A 177 4.89 -26.73 7.06
CA ALA A 177 4.81 -25.30 7.42
C ALA A 177 3.44 -24.69 7.07
N TRP A 178 2.90 -24.99 5.88
CA TRP A 178 1.55 -24.56 5.49
C TRP A 178 0.48 -25.14 6.42
N LYS A 179 0.60 -26.41 6.83
CA LYS A 179 -0.31 -27.04 7.79
C LYS A 179 -0.20 -26.43 9.19
N ALA A 180 1.00 -26.10 9.63
CA ALA A 180 1.19 -25.45 10.93
C ALA A 180 0.52 -24.07 10.98
N GLU A 181 0.68 -23.25 9.94
CA GLU A 181 -0.01 -21.97 9.82
C GLU A 181 -1.53 -22.15 9.72
N GLY A 182 -1.99 -23.06 8.88
CA GLY A 182 -3.41 -23.36 8.70
C GLY A 182 -4.09 -23.84 9.98
N ASN A 183 -3.42 -24.63 10.79
CA ASN A 183 -3.93 -25.06 12.10
C ASN A 183 -4.14 -23.88 13.04
N TRP A 184 -3.17 -22.97 13.11
CA TRP A 184 -3.30 -21.78 13.95
C TRP A 184 -4.51 -20.92 13.53
N TYR A 185 -4.68 -20.67 12.24
CA TYR A 185 -5.85 -19.94 11.73
C TYR A 185 -7.16 -20.70 12.04
N LYS A 186 -7.17 -22.03 11.88
CA LYS A 186 -8.35 -22.85 12.15
C LYS A 186 -8.76 -22.83 13.62
N GLU A 187 -7.80 -22.84 14.54
CA GLU A 187 -8.04 -22.69 15.97
C GLU A 187 -8.66 -21.33 16.33
N ASN A 188 -8.33 -20.28 15.57
CA ASN A 188 -8.82 -18.92 15.78
C ASN A 188 -10.00 -18.53 14.86
N GLN A 189 -10.49 -19.45 14.03
CA GLN A 189 -11.49 -19.16 12.99
C GLN A 189 -12.77 -18.54 13.54
N ALA A 190 -13.32 -19.06 14.64
CA ALA A 190 -14.54 -18.53 15.23
C ALA A 190 -14.40 -17.05 15.63
N LYS A 191 -13.23 -16.64 16.11
CA LYS A 191 -12.93 -15.24 16.45
C LYS A 191 -12.78 -14.39 15.21
N LEU A 192 -12.11 -14.90 14.17
CA LEU A 192 -11.94 -14.20 12.90
C LEU A 192 -13.30 -13.98 12.21
N ASP A 193 -14.15 -15.01 12.20
CA ASP A 193 -15.50 -14.91 11.64
C ASP A 193 -16.35 -13.87 12.37
N ASP A 194 -16.32 -13.87 13.70
CA ASP A 194 -17.07 -12.93 14.55
C ASP A 194 -16.60 -11.48 14.35
N LEU A 195 -15.28 -11.26 14.33
CA LEU A 195 -14.72 -9.92 14.11
C LEU A 195 -15.14 -9.36 12.74
N TYR A 196 -15.06 -10.18 11.69
CA TYR A 196 -15.42 -9.71 10.36
C TYR A 196 -16.93 -9.49 10.21
N ASP A 197 -17.74 -10.34 10.80
CA ASP A 197 -19.20 -10.20 10.81
C ASP A 197 -19.62 -8.88 11.46
N GLN A 198 -19.06 -8.57 12.64
CA GLN A 198 -19.28 -7.30 13.31
C GLN A 198 -18.84 -6.12 12.44
N LEU A 199 -17.66 -6.19 11.80
CA LEU A 199 -17.15 -5.12 10.94
C LEU A 199 -18.05 -4.87 9.72
N VAL A 200 -18.54 -5.93 9.05
CA VAL A 200 -19.44 -5.81 7.89
C VAL A 200 -20.73 -5.10 8.27
N HIS A 201 -21.40 -5.56 9.34
CA HIS A 201 -22.66 -4.96 9.80
C HIS A 201 -22.48 -3.52 10.29
N LEU A 202 -21.37 -3.25 10.99
CA LEU A 202 -21.05 -1.91 11.48
C LEU A 202 -20.82 -0.91 10.34
N ARG A 203 -20.08 -1.33 9.31
CA ARG A 203 -19.80 -0.54 8.11
C ARG A 203 -21.07 -0.28 7.29
N ASP A 204 -21.89 -1.30 7.10
CA ASP A 204 -23.20 -1.15 6.46
C ASP A 204 -24.09 -0.15 7.21
N LYS A 205 -24.13 -0.23 8.57
CA LYS A 205 -24.83 0.72 9.43
C LYS A 205 -24.30 2.14 9.26
N MET A 206 -22.97 2.34 9.20
CA MET A 206 -22.38 3.66 8.97
C MET A 206 -22.81 4.23 7.62
N GLY A 207 -22.73 3.42 6.54
CA GLY A 207 -23.19 3.83 5.23
C GLY A 207 -24.64 4.30 5.24
N LYS A 208 -25.54 3.52 5.83
CA LYS A 208 -26.97 3.85 5.95
C LYS A 208 -27.23 5.11 6.80
N LYS A 209 -26.51 5.29 7.91
CA LYS A 209 -26.62 6.51 8.74
C LYS A 209 -26.22 7.78 7.99
N LEU A 210 -25.28 7.67 7.05
CA LEU A 210 -24.84 8.76 6.17
C LEU A 210 -25.71 8.93 4.92
N GLY A 211 -26.80 8.16 4.78
CA GLY A 211 -27.76 8.26 3.67
C GLY A 211 -27.38 7.46 2.42
N TYR A 212 -26.41 6.56 2.51
CA TYR A 212 -26.04 5.64 1.42
C TYR A 212 -26.86 4.35 1.51
N GLU A 213 -26.94 3.60 0.40
CA GLU A 213 -27.62 2.29 0.37
C GLU A 213 -26.92 1.25 1.25
N GLY A 214 -25.58 1.36 1.39
CA GLY A 214 -24.72 0.49 2.18
C GLY A 214 -23.30 1.03 2.25
N TYR A 215 -22.33 0.16 2.57
CA TYR A 215 -20.96 0.60 2.81
C TYR A 215 -20.18 0.95 1.53
N THR A 216 -20.46 0.32 0.38
CA THR A 216 -19.60 0.44 -0.82
C THR A 216 -19.35 1.90 -1.22
N THR A 217 -20.38 2.73 -1.27
CA THR A 217 -20.24 4.16 -1.61
C THR A 217 -19.41 4.91 -0.56
N LEU A 218 -19.69 4.68 0.71
CA LEU A 218 -18.90 5.27 1.81
C LEU A 218 -17.43 4.82 1.74
N GLY A 219 -17.18 3.54 1.51
CA GLY A 219 -15.85 2.97 1.38
C GLY A 219 -15.05 3.60 0.25
N TYR A 220 -15.67 3.84 -0.91
CA TYR A 220 -15.04 4.55 -2.03
C TYR A 220 -14.66 6.00 -1.67
N TYR A 221 -15.54 6.73 -0.98
CA TYR A 221 -15.19 8.07 -0.49
C TYR A 221 -14.10 8.05 0.58
N ARG A 222 -14.12 7.06 1.49
CA ARG A 222 -13.06 6.89 2.51
C ARG A 222 -11.68 6.59 1.89
N MET A 223 -11.65 5.95 0.72
CA MET A 223 -10.44 5.77 -0.08
C MET A 223 -10.06 7.01 -0.90
N GLY A 224 -10.80 8.13 -0.77
CA GLY A 224 -10.52 9.36 -1.50
C GLY A 224 -10.74 9.29 -3.01
N ARG A 225 -11.46 8.28 -3.50
CA ARG A 225 -11.71 8.07 -4.94
C ARG A 225 -12.52 9.20 -5.53
N ASN A 226 -12.00 9.84 -6.56
CA ASN A 226 -12.54 11.09 -7.10
C ASN A 226 -12.64 11.13 -8.63
N CYS A 227 -12.15 10.13 -9.35
CA CYS A 227 -12.12 10.12 -10.81
C CYS A 227 -12.52 8.79 -11.44
N TYR A 228 -12.91 7.81 -10.64
CA TYR A 228 -13.43 6.52 -11.12
C TYR A 228 -14.46 5.95 -10.14
N THR A 229 -15.27 5.04 -10.62
CA THR A 229 -16.41 4.46 -9.92
C THR A 229 -16.26 2.95 -9.75
N LYS A 230 -17.19 2.32 -9.02
CA LYS A 230 -17.24 0.86 -8.91
C LYS A 230 -17.46 0.16 -10.27
N GLU A 231 -18.12 0.83 -11.20
CA GLU A 231 -18.36 0.34 -12.56
C GLU A 231 -17.05 0.32 -13.38
N ASP A 232 -16.16 1.30 -13.18
CA ASP A 232 -14.84 1.30 -13.79
C ASP A 232 -13.95 0.19 -13.22
N VAL A 233 -14.00 -0.03 -11.90
CA VAL A 233 -13.33 -1.16 -11.26
C VAL A 233 -13.90 -2.50 -11.76
N GLU A 234 -15.20 -2.62 -12.01
CA GLU A 234 -15.79 -3.81 -12.61
C GLU A 234 -15.29 -4.07 -14.04
N LYS A 235 -15.12 -3.03 -14.85
CA LYS A 235 -14.49 -3.14 -16.18
C LYS A 235 -13.05 -3.65 -16.06
N PHE A 236 -12.27 -3.08 -15.13
CA PHE A 236 -10.91 -3.55 -14.86
C PHE A 236 -10.89 -5.02 -14.45
N ARG A 237 -11.77 -5.45 -13.52
CA ARG A 237 -11.88 -6.87 -13.13
C ARG A 237 -12.14 -7.80 -14.31
N LYS A 238 -13.05 -7.41 -15.22
CA LYS A 238 -13.34 -8.18 -16.44
C LYS A 238 -12.12 -8.26 -17.37
N ALA A 239 -11.37 -7.16 -17.53
CA ALA A 239 -10.16 -7.13 -18.33
C ALA A 239 -9.05 -8.01 -17.72
N VAL A 240 -8.89 -8.01 -16.39
CA VAL A 240 -7.94 -8.90 -15.67
C VAL A 240 -8.26 -10.36 -15.96
N VAL A 241 -9.52 -10.78 -15.82
CA VAL A 241 -9.92 -12.17 -16.11
C VAL A 241 -9.68 -12.54 -17.58
N LYS A 242 -9.93 -11.62 -18.50
CA LYS A 242 -9.80 -11.86 -19.94
C LYS A 242 -8.35 -11.95 -20.42
N TYR A 243 -7.50 -11.05 -19.95
CA TYR A 243 -6.14 -10.88 -20.51
C TYR A 243 -5.04 -11.38 -19.59
N LEU A 244 -5.14 -11.15 -18.28
CA LEU A 244 -4.05 -11.39 -17.36
C LEU A 244 -4.11 -12.77 -16.71
N VAL A 245 -5.29 -13.26 -16.35
CA VAL A 245 -5.46 -14.63 -15.80
C VAL A 245 -4.84 -15.69 -16.71
N PRO A 246 -5.03 -15.67 -18.06
CA PRO A 246 -4.34 -16.64 -18.94
C PRO A 246 -2.80 -16.52 -18.93
N VAL A 247 -2.25 -15.32 -18.75
CA VAL A 247 -0.80 -15.09 -18.63
C VAL A 247 -0.30 -15.69 -17.32
N ALA A 248 -0.96 -15.39 -16.21
CA ALA A 248 -0.63 -15.92 -14.89
C ALA A 248 -0.72 -17.47 -14.87
N ASP A 249 -1.76 -18.04 -15.48
CA ASP A 249 -1.90 -19.49 -15.65
C ASP A 249 -0.70 -20.09 -16.40
N SER A 250 -0.23 -19.42 -17.46
CA SER A 250 0.94 -19.88 -18.22
C SER A 250 2.23 -19.83 -17.38
N ILE A 251 2.39 -18.83 -16.50
CA ILE A 251 3.53 -18.72 -15.58
C ILE A 251 3.58 -19.94 -14.66
N TYR A 252 2.46 -20.28 -14.04
CA TYR A 252 2.39 -21.44 -13.14
C TYR A 252 2.53 -22.78 -13.87
N ARG A 253 2.13 -22.89 -15.14
CA ARG A 253 2.43 -24.07 -15.98
C ARG A 253 3.92 -24.25 -16.21
N GLU A 254 4.61 -23.16 -16.54
CA GLU A 254 6.07 -23.21 -16.73
C GLU A 254 6.81 -23.44 -15.40
N GLN A 255 6.31 -22.89 -14.29
CA GLN A 255 6.82 -23.17 -12.94
C GLN A 255 6.67 -24.65 -12.60
N ALA A 256 5.51 -25.27 -12.84
CA ALA A 256 5.31 -26.70 -12.62
C ALA A 256 6.30 -27.56 -13.42
N LYS A 257 6.52 -27.25 -14.70
CA LYS A 257 7.53 -27.94 -15.53
C LYS A 257 8.94 -27.78 -14.96
N ARG A 258 9.33 -26.56 -14.58
CA ARG A 258 10.64 -26.26 -14.00
C ARG A 258 10.87 -27.02 -12.69
N LEU A 259 9.85 -27.13 -11.85
CA LEU A 259 9.90 -27.89 -10.60
C LEU A 259 9.74 -29.41 -10.81
N GLY A 260 9.35 -29.88 -11.99
CA GLY A 260 9.04 -31.28 -12.26
C GLY A 260 7.76 -31.76 -11.56
N LYS A 261 6.82 -30.86 -11.37
CA LYS A 261 5.52 -31.10 -10.74
C LYS A 261 4.41 -31.27 -11.77
N GLU A 262 3.34 -31.96 -11.38
CA GLU A 262 2.11 -32.01 -12.16
C GLU A 262 1.36 -30.68 -12.09
N TYR A 263 0.72 -30.28 -13.18
CA TYR A 263 -0.09 -29.05 -13.22
C TYR A 263 -1.60 -29.39 -13.23
N PRO A 264 -2.46 -28.66 -12.48
CA PRO A 264 -2.10 -27.61 -11.50
C PRO A 264 -1.34 -28.18 -10.30
N MET A 265 -0.37 -27.39 -9.80
CA MET A 265 0.42 -27.80 -8.65
C MET A 265 -0.39 -27.84 -7.36
N SER A 266 0.09 -28.65 -6.38
CA SER A 266 -0.46 -28.59 -5.03
C SER A 266 -0.40 -27.18 -4.46
N PHE A 267 -1.37 -26.80 -3.64
CA PHE A 267 -1.43 -25.47 -2.97
C PHE A 267 -0.07 -25.09 -2.37
N ALA A 268 0.54 -26.00 -1.62
CA ALA A 268 1.80 -25.74 -0.95
C ALA A 268 2.98 -25.49 -1.91
N ASP A 269 2.90 -25.96 -3.17
CA ASP A 269 3.99 -25.88 -4.12
C ASP A 269 4.06 -24.53 -4.86
N ASN A 270 2.96 -23.78 -4.90
CA ASN A 270 2.88 -22.53 -5.67
C ASN A 270 3.87 -21.45 -5.20
N ALA A 271 4.29 -21.47 -3.94
CA ALA A 271 5.21 -20.48 -3.38
C ALA A 271 6.69 -20.74 -3.72
N LEU A 272 7.03 -21.91 -4.28
CA LEU A 272 8.39 -22.27 -4.70
C LEU A 272 8.55 -22.05 -6.20
N GLU A 273 9.44 -21.16 -6.63
CA GLU A 273 9.62 -20.84 -8.04
C GLU A 273 10.76 -21.64 -8.71
N PHE A 274 11.82 -21.95 -7.97
CA PHE A 274 13.00 -22.65 -8.44
C PHE A 274 13.39 -23.78 -7.50
N ARG A 275 13.90 -24.90 -8.04
CA ARG A 275 14.33 -26.07 -7.24
C ARG A 275 15.45 -25.75 -6.25
N SER A 276 16.35 -24.85 -6.64
CA SER A 276 17.44 -24.36 -5.77
C SER A 276 17.01 -23.30 -4.76
N GLY A 277 15.72 -22.95 -4.73
CA GLY A 277 15.14 -21.89 -3.90
C GLY A 277 14.95 -20.58 -4.65
N ASN A 278 14.07 -19.73 -4.11
CA ASN A 278 13.78 -18.41 -4.64
C ASN A 278 14.99 -17.47 -4.51
N PRO A 279 15.08 -16.38 -5.32
CA PRO A 279 16.24 -15.49 -5.31
C PRO A 279 16.43 -14.83 -3.94
N LYS A 280 17.70 -14.66 -3.55
CA LYS A 280 18.09 -14.00 -2.29
C LYS A 280 19.08 -12.87 -2.56
N PRO A 281 18.98 -11.73 -1.85
CA PRO A 281 19.97 -10.68 -1.96
C PRO A 281 21.33 -11.15 -1.41
N ILE A 282 22.39 -10.50 -1.87
CA ILE A 282 23.75 -10.72 -1.37
C ILE A 282 24.15 -9.57 -0.44
N GLY A 283 25.03 -9.89 0.53
CA GLY A 283 25.62 -8.90 1.42
C GLY A 283 24.81 -8.61 2.68
N THR A 284 25.35 -7.71 3.45
CA THR A 284 24.77 -7.18 4.70
C THR A 284 23.78 -6.06 4.40
N PRO A 285 22.94 -5.64 5.35
CA PRO A 285 22.08 -4.46 5.18
C PRO A 285 22.82 -3.20 4.72
N ASP A 286 24.02 -2.94 5.24
CA ASP A 286 24.84 -1.80 4.84
C ASP A 286 25.31 -1.92 3.38
N GLU A 287 25.65 -3.13 2.92
CA GLU A 287 26.04 -3.39 1.52
C GLU A 287 24.84 -3.24 0.58
N ILE A 288 23.63 -3.67 0.99
CA ILE A 288 22.39 -3.44 0.25
C ILE A 288 22.12 -1.94 0.12
N LEU A 289 22.24 -1.16 1.20
CA LEU A 289 22.09 0.29 1.16
C LEU A 289 23.16 0.98 0.31
N ALA A 290 24.42 0.51 0.37
CA ALA A 290 25.49 1.01 -0.49
C ALA A 290 25.22 0.73 -1.98
N MET A 291 24.65 -0.44 -2.30
CA MET A 291 24.22 -0.77 -3.66
C MET A 291 23.03 0.08 -4.08
N GLY A 292 22.07 0.35 -3.18
CA GLY A 292 20.99 1.30 -3.39
C GLY A 292 21.53 2.70 -3.72
N ARG A 293 22.51 3.18 -2.96
CA ARG A 293 23.18 4.46 -3.25
C ARG A 293 23.77 4.49 -4.66
N LYS A 294 24.48 3.44 -5.05
CA LYS A 294 25.04 3.32 -6.40
C LYS A 294 23.95 3.37 -7.47
N PHE A 295 22.88 2.64 -7.27
CA PHE A 295 21.71 2.65 -8.17
C PHE A 295 21.16 4.06 -8.36
N TYR A 296 20.85 4.78 -7.28
CA TYR A 296 20.30 6.13 -7.35
C TYR A 296 21.29 7.17 -7.87
N ASP A 297 22.59 7.00 -7.60
CA ASP A 297 23.67 7.86 -8.15
C ASP A 297 23.78 7.73 -9.67
N GLU A 298 23.55 6.53 -10.22
CA GLU A 298 23.67 6.24 -11.64
C GLU A 298 22.36 6.41 -12.42
N LEU A 299 21.20 6.45 -11.74
CA LEU A 299 19.88 6.57 -12.38
C LEU A 299 19.64 7.99 -12.89
N SER A 300 19.77 9.01 -12.04
CA SER A 300 19.66 10.43 -12.43
C SER A 300 20.31 11.37 -11.39
N PRO A 301 20.59 12.63 -11.77
CA PRO A 301 21.06 13.64 -10.80
C PRO A 301 20.08 13.86 -9.64
N GLU A 302 18.77 13.88 -9.93
CA GLU A 302 17.73 14.11 -8.91
C GLU A 302 17.66 12.95 -7.91
N THR A 303 17.75 11.70 -8.37
CA THR A 303 17.75 10.53 -7.49
C THR A 303 19.04 10.42 -6.68
N SER A 304 20.18 10.82 -7.25
CA SER A 304 21.47 10.91 -6.55
C SER A 304 21.41 11.90 -5.38
N GLU A 305 20.92 13.13 -5.62
CA GLU A 305 20.74 14.14 -4.58
C GLU A 305 19.82 13.65 -3.48
N PHE A 306 18.66 13.11 -3.87
CA PHE A 306 17.64 12.57 -2.96
C PHE A 306 18.20 11.48 -2.05
N PHE A 307 18.79 10.42 -2.61
CA PHE A 307 19.17 9.26 -1.80
C PHE A 307 20.39 9.54 -0.90
N ARG A 308 21.32 10.40 -1.36
CA ARG A 308 22.40 10.93 -0.51
C ARG A 308 21.83 11.72 0.66
N MET A 309 20.87 12.60 0.42
CA MET A 309 20.19 13.36 1.47
C MET A 309 19.54 12.45 2.51
N MET A 310 18.89 11.35 2.06
CA MET A 310 18.31 10.35 2.95
C MET A 310 19.35 9.70 3.87
N LEU A 311 20.46 9.22 3.30
CA LEU A 311 21.53 8.57 4.06
C LEU A 311 22.26 9.54 5.00
N ASP A 312 22.65 10.72 4.50
CA ASP A 312 23.42 11.72 5.26
C ASP A 312 22.63 12.30 6.44
N ASN A 313 21.30 12.30 6.34
CA ASN A 313 20.40 12.82 7.37
C ASN A 313 19.70 11.73 8.22
N GLU A 314 20.13 10.47 8.13
CA GLU A 314 19.58 9.36 8.95
C GLU A 314 18.05 9.20 8.77
N LEU A 315 17.57 9.35 7.53
CA LEU A 315 16.13 9.32 7.21
C LEU A 315 15.64 7.91 6.83
N LEU A 316 16.41 6.87 7.17
CA LEU A 316 16.03 5.48 7.03
C LEU A 316 16.34 4.73 8.34
N ASP A 317 15.36 3.99 8.83
CA ASP A 317 15.55 2.99 9.88
C ASP A 317 15.09 1.62 9.34
N VAL A 318 16.06 0.80 8.90
CA VAL A 318 15.77 -0.43 8.14
C VAL A 318 16.12 -1.72 8.88
N LEU A 319 16.89 -1.67 9.97
CA LEU A 319 17.30 -2.86 10.68
C LEU A 319 16.16 -3.43 11.53
N SER A 320 15.98 -4.74 11.49
CA SER A 320 15.07 -5.43 12.40
C SER A 320 15.71 -5.54 13.79
N THR A 321 15.08 -4.95 14.79
CA THR A 321 15.53 -4.95 16.17
C THR A 321 14.42 -5.37 17.13
N GLU A 322 14.81 -5.86 18.31
CA GLU A 322 13.84 -6.22 19.34
C GLU A 322 13.05 -5.00 19.82
N GLY A 323 11.71 -5.13 19.88
CA GLY A 323 10.81 -4.04 20.26
C GLY A 323 10.40 -3.12 19.10
N LYS A 324 10.96 -3.30 17.91
CA LYS A 324 10.57 -2.58 16.71
C LYS A 324 9.25 -3.11 16.14
N ARG A 325 8.36 -2.21 15.69
CA ARG A 325 7.10 -2.61 15.03
C ARG A 325 7.40 -3.40 13.75
N SER A 326 6.58 -4.39 13.45
CA SER A 326 6.67 -5.13 12.19
C SER A 326 6.16 -4.31 11.00
N GLY A 327 6.59 -4.69 9.78
CA GLY A 327 6.20 -4.04 8.52
C GLY A 327 7.18 -2.93 8.10
N GLY A 328 6.77 -2.15 7.10
CA GLY A 328 7.48 -1.02 6.54
C GLY A 328 6.51 0.10 6.15
N TYR A 329 7.01 1.32 6.05
CA TYR A 329 6.27 2.47 5.53
C TYR A 329 7.20 3.62 5.14
N CYS A 330 6.71 4.47 4.25
CA CYS A 330 7.28 5.79 4.00
C CYS A 330 6.32 6.88 4.51
N THR A 331 6.85 7.90 5.18
CA THR A 331 6.10 9.07 5.63
C THR A 331 6.88 10.36 5.40
N SER A 332 6.27 11.51 5.67
CA SER A 332 6.92 12.83 5.55
C SER A 332 7.07 13.50 6.91
N ILE A 333 8.17 14.21 7.11
CA ILE A 333 8.38 15.10 8.24
C ILE A 333 8.28 16.53 7.70
N ALA A 334 7.04 17.05 7.72
CA ALA A 334 6.62 18.17 6.89
C ALA A 334 7.38 19.50 7.15
N ASP A 335 7.65 19.87 8.40
CA ASP A 335 8.41 21.10 8.73
C ASP A 335 9.85 21.05 8.21
N TYR A 336 10.42 19.85 8.10
CA TYR A 336 11.79 19.63 7.60
C TYR A 336 11.82 19.34 6.10
N GLU A 337 10.65 19.20 5.48
CA GLU A 337 10.48 18.93 4.04
C GLU A 337 11.25 17.70 3.56
N VAL A 338 11.27 16.64 4.38
CA VAL A 338 11.95 15.38 4.10
C VAL A 338 11.03 14.18 4.30
N PRO A 339 11.19 13.11 3.51
CA PRO A 339 10.56 11.82 3.79
C PRO A 339 11.36 11.02 4.83
N PHE A 340 10.73 10.00 5.40
CA PHE A 340 11.37 9.01 6.28
C PHE A 340 10.91 7.61 5.92
N ILE A 341 11.85 6.66 5.85
CA ILE A 341 11.60 5.25 5.56
C ILE A 341 11.83 4.41 6.81
N PHE A 342 10.82 3.63 7.17
CA PHE A 342 10.86 2.63 8.23
C PHE A 342 10.72 1.23 7.62
N ALA A 343 11.58 0.28 8.01
CA ALA A 343 11.52 -1.10 7.49
C ALA A 343 12.16 -2.09 8.48
N ASN A 344 12.11 -3.38 8.11
CA ASN A 344 12.66 -4.48 8.89
C ASN A 344 13.38 -5.47 7.97
N PHE A 345 14.65 -5.24 7.69
CA PHE A 345 15.47 -6.15 6.87
C PHE A 345 15.61 -7.51 7.55
N ASN A 346 15.46 -8.57 6.76
CA ASN A 346 15.44 -9.96 7.23
C ASN A 346 16.24 -10.94 6.34
N GLY A 347 17.02 -10.46 5.39
CA GLY A 347 17.84 -11.26 4.46
C GLY A 347 17.05 -11.89 3.31
N THR A 348 15.85 -11.42 3.03
CA THR A 348 15.04 -11.86 1.89
C THR A 348 15.05 -10.83 0.75
N GLN A 349 14.53 -11.21 -0.41
CA GLN A 349 14.29 -10.28 -1.54
C GLN A 349 13.62 -8.99 -1.11
N HIS A 350 12.78 -9.03 -0.09
CA HIS A 350 12.07 -7.88 0.46
C HIS A 350 13.00 -6.74 0.92
N ASP A 351 14.22 -7.04 1.36
CA ASP A 351 15.18 -6.00 1.76
C ASP A 351 15.54 -5.09 0.56
N VAL A 352 15.67 -5.66 -0.64
CA VAL A 352 15.90 -4.89 -1.87
C VAL A 352 14.64 -4.19 -2.33
N GLU A 353 13.47 -4.82 -2.18
CA GLU A 353 12.18 -4.19 -2.46
C GLU A 353 11.98 -2.94 -1.61
N VAL A 354 12.33 -2.96 -0.32
CA VAL A 354 12.31 -1.75 0.52
C VAL A 354 13.18 -0.63 -0.05
N VAL A 355 14.41 -0.94 -0.49
CA VAL A 355 15.33 0.07 -1.06
C VAL A 355 14.80 0.67 -2.36
N THR A 356 13.96 -0.05 -3.09
CA THR A 356 13.41 0.40 -4.36
C THR A 356 11.96 0.90 -4.22
N HIS A 357 11.11 0.18 -3.53
CA HIS A 357 9.71 0.51 -3.32
C HIS A 357 9.52 1.72 -2.39
N GLU A 358 9.95 1.62 -1.14
CA GLU A 358 9.77 2.71 -0.17
C GLU A 358 10.54 3.98 -0.58
N ALA A 359 11.71 3.80 -1.20
CA ALA A 359 12.44 4.93 -1.73
C ALA A 359 11.80 5.53 -3.01
N GLY A 360 10.98 4.77 -3.73
CA GLY A 360 10.13 5.29 -4.80
C GLY A 360 9.09 6.28 -4.26
N HIS A 361 8.39 5.91 -3.17
CA HIS A 361 7.51 6.82 -2.44
C HIS A 361 8.25 8.05 -1.91
N ALA A 362 9.39 7.81 -1.24
CA ALA A 362 10.19 8.88 -0.65
C ALA A 362 10.72 9.86 -1.71
N PHE A 363 11.14 9.37 -2.87
CA PHE A 363 11.58 10.20 -3.98
C PHE A 363 10.44 11.07 -4.52
N ALA A 364 9.25 10.52 -4.70
CA ALA A 364 8.09 11.27 -5.14
C ALA A 364 7.71 12.38 -4.15
N ALA A 365 7.70 12.07 -2.86
CA ALA A 365 7.48 13.07 -1.81
C ALA A 365 8.56 14.15 -1.79
N TYR A 366 9.84 13.76 -1.92
CA TYR A 366 10.97 14.69 -1.99
C TYR A 366 10.85 15.65 -3.17
N MET A 367 10.50 15.15 -4.37
CA MET A 367 10.32 15.97 -5.57
C MET A 367 9.19 16.99 -5.42
N ASN A 368 8.18 16.69 -4.60
CA ASN A 368 7.00 17.52 -4.42
C ASN A 368 6.91 18.25 -3.07
N ARG A 369 7.97 18.19 -2.25
CA ARG A 369 8.00 18.67 -0.85
C ARG A 369 7.65 20.15 -0.63
N HIS A 370 7.75 20.97 -1.68
CA HIS A 370 7.45 22.40 -1.63
C HIS A 370 6.06 22.76 -2.16
N ARG A 371 5.23 21.77 -2.49
CA ARG A 371 3.89 22.05 -3.04
C ARG A 371 2.96 22.65 -2.00
N ILE A 372 2.14 23.55 -2.49
CA ILE A 372 1.02 24.15 -1.77
C ILE A 372 -0.23 23.97 -2.68
N PRO A 373 -1.33 23.44 -2.15
CA PRO A 373 -1.53 22.88 -0.80
C PRO A 373 -0.62 21.68 -0.50
N THR A 374 -0.28 21.47 0.77
CA THR A 374 0.51 20.31 1.20
C THR A 374 -0.13 18.97 0.86
N SER A 375 -1.47 18.95 0.74
CA SER A 375 -2.23 17.80 0.25
C SER A 375 -1.90 17.39 -1.19
N TYR A 376 -1.10 18.20 -1.92
CA TYR A 376 -0.61 17.90 -3.26
C TYR A 376 0.81 17.31 -3.29
N ILE A 377 1.44 17.12 -2.13
CA ILE A 377 2.72 16.38 -2.04
C ILE A 377 2.50 14.94 -2.46
N TRP A 378 1.42 14.33 -2.00
CA TRP A 378 1.03 12.96 -2.27
C TRP A 378 -0.17 12.90 -3.22
N PRO A 379 -0.14 12.05 -4.26
CA PRO A 379 -1.34 11.74 -5.04
C PRO A 379 -2.35 10.90 -4.23
N SER A 380 -3.39 10.40 -4.90
CA SER A 380 -4.28 9.37 -4.34
C SER A 380 -3.52 8.06 -4.08
N MET A 381 -4.13 7.14 -3.33
CA MET A 381 -3.46 5.91 -2.86
C MET A 381 -2.91 5.08 -4.03
N GLU A 382 -3.73 4.82 -5.06
CA GLU A 382 -3.30 4.17 -6.30
C GLU A 382 -2.19 4.94 -7.01
N GLY A 383 -2.23 6.26 -6.94
CA GLY A 383 -1.20 7.13 -7.52
C GLY A 383 0.14 7.04 -6.79
N CYS A 384 0.14 6.85 -5.47
CA CYS A 384 1.35 6.65 -4.68
C CYS A 384 2.08 5.37 -5.08
N GLU A 385 1.33 4.29 -5.27
CA GLU A 385 1.90 2.98 -5.60
C GLU A 385 2.50 2.90 -7.01
N VAL A 386 2.09 3.79 -7.93
CA VAL A 386 2.77 3.91 -9.23
C VAL A 386 4.24 4.30 -9.06
N HIS A 387 4.55 5.19 -8.12
CA HIS A 387 5.93 5.62 -7.88
C HIS A 387 6.82 4.48 -7.38
N SER A 388 6.33 3.76 -6.37
CA SER A 388 7.06 2.68 -5.71
C SER A 388 7.28 1.48 -6.63
N MET A 389 6.21 0.93 -7.19
CA MET A 389 6.25 -0.26 -8.05
C MET A 389 7.02 -0.01 -9.36
N SER A 390 6.98 1.22 -9.90
CA SER A 390 7.78 1.56 -11.09
C SER A 390 9.27 1.65 -10.77
N MET A 391 9.64 2.16 -9.60
CA MET A 391 11.03 2.26 -9.19
C MET A 391 11.69 0.89 -9.01
N GLU A 392 10.93 -0.11 -8.58
CA GLU A 392 11.41 -1.51 -8.53
C GLU A 392 11.88 -2.00 -9.91
N PHE A 393 11.11 -1.73 -10.97
CA PHE A 393 11.51 -2.08 -12.33
C PHE A 393 12.67 -1.23 -12.85
N MET A 394 12.72 0.05 -12.48
CA MET A 394 13.85 0.93 -12.85
C MET A 394 15.18 0.42 -12.30
N ALA A 395 15.17 -0.32 -11.17
CA ALA A 395 16.37 -0.90 -10.57
C ALA A 395 16.91 -2.15 -11.29
N TRP A 396 16.18 -2.76 -12.21
CA TRP A 396 16.58 -4.01 -12.89
C TRP A 396 17.98 -4.01 -13.50
N PRO A 397 18.49 -2.94 -14.12
CA PRO A 397 19.86 -2.89 -14.64
C PRO A 397 20.95 -3.08 -13.58
N TRP A 398 20.62 -2.91 -12.30
CA TRP A 398 21.54 -3.08 -11.16
C TRP A 398 21.28 -4.37 -10.37
N ALA A 399 20.42 -5.26 -10.86
CA ALA A 399 20.05 -6.49 -10.15
C ALA A 399 21.26 -7.37 -9.80
N GLU A 400 22.31 -7.41 -10.64
CA GLU A 400 23.54 -8.13 -10.35
C GLU A 400 24.25 -7.61 -9.09
N GLY A 401 24.15 -6.31 -8.81
CA GLY A 401 24.70 -5.71 -7.60
C GLY A 401 23.95 -6.09 -6.33
N PHE A 402 22.65 -6.36 -6.43
CA PHE A 402 21.81 -6.75 -5.30
C PHE A 402 21.75 -8.27 -5.10
N PHE A 403 21.74 -9.04 -6.18
CA PHE A 403 21.44 -10.48 -6.15
C PHE A 403 22.57 -11.37 -6.67
N GLY A 404 23.66 -10.79 -7.18
CA GLY A 404 24.79 -11.56 -7.73
C GLY A 404 24.32 -12.56 -8.80
N GLU A 405 24.61 -13.85 -8.62
CA GLU A 405 24.22 -14.91 -9.54
C GLU A 405 22.71 -15.13 -9.62
N ASP A 406 21.95 -14.78 -8.59
CA ASP A 406 20.49 -14.88 -8.56
C ASP A 406 19.78 -13.72 -9.31
N ALA A 407 20.51 -12.75 -9.89
CA ALA A 407 19.91 -11.60 -10.58
C ALA A 407 18.98 -12.03 -11.74
N ARG A 408 19.28 -13.12 -12.44
CA ARG A 408 18.42 -13.67 -13.50
C ARG A 408 17.13 -14.26 -12.91
N LYS A 409 17.22 -14.99 -11.80
CA LYS A 409 16.05 -15.49 -11.08
C LYS A 409 15.19 -14.32 -10.59
N PHE A 410 15.82 -13.30 -9.99
CA PHE A 410 15.11 -12.12 -9.48
C PHE A 410 14.29 -11.43 -10.55
N ARG A 411 14.87 -11.12 -11.73
CA ARG A 411 14.11 -10.45 -12.80
C ARG A 411 12.90 -11.28 -13.27
N TYR A 412 13.06 -12.59 -13.37
CA TYR A 412 11.97 -13.49 -13.73
C TYR A 412 10.90 -13.55 -12.64
N SER A 413 11.30 -13.76 -11.38
CA SER A 413 10.40 -13.79 -10.22
C SER A 413 9.65 -12.48 -10.03
N HIS A 414 10.35 -11.36 -10.16
CA HIS A 414 9.76 -10.03 -9.97
C HIS A 414 8.67 -9.74 -11.01
N LEU A 415 8.92 -10.00 -12.30
CA LEU A 415 7.89 -9.83 -13.32
C LEU A 415 6.75 -10.85 -13.14
N SER A 416 7.08 -12.11 -12.90
CA SER A 416 6.08 -13.15 -12.65
C SER A 416 5.21 -12.79 -11.44
N GLY A 417 5.83 -12.34 -10.35
CA GLY A 417 5.15 -11.88 -9.14
C GLY A 417 4.19 -10.71 -9.41
N ALA A 418 4.66 -9.68 -10.13
CA ALA A 418 3.85 -8.52 -10.51
C ALA A 418 2.61 -8.92 -11.34
N LEU A 419 2.76 -9.85 -12.29
CA LEU A 419 1.67 -10.34 -13.13
C LEU A 419 0.70 -11.25 -12.37
N THR A 420 1.18 -12.09 -11.46
CA THR A 420 0.34 -13.03 -10.71
C THR A 420 -0.33 -12.38 -9.49
N PHE A 421 0.21 -11.27 -9.00
CA PHE A 421 -0.38 -10.47 -7.92
C PHE A 421 -1.69 -9.81 -8.32
N ILE A 422 -1.79 -9.25 -9.54
CA ILE A 422 -2.98 -8.49 -9.98
C ILE A 422 -4.27 -9.34 -9.95
N PRO A 423 -4.32 -10.59 -10.45
CA PRO A 423 -5.48 -11.44 -10.30
C PRO A 423 -5.89 -11.65 -8.84
N TYR A 424 -4.94 -11.91 -7.94
CA TYR A 424 -5.20 -12.05 -6.51
C TYR A 424 -5.78 -10.78 -5.89
N GLY A 425 -5.15 -9.64 -6.10
CA GLY A 425 -5.62 -8.37 -5.55
C GLY A 425 -6.99 -7.96 -6.10
N THR A 426 -7.23 -8.23 -7.38
CA THR A 426 -8.53 -8.03 -8.02
C THR A 426 -9.61 -8.94 -7.43
N MET A 427 -9.27 -10.18 -7.10
CA MET A 427 -10.15 -11.11 -6.40
C MET A 427 -10.50 -10.62 -4.99
N VAL A 428 -9.53 -10.09 -4.25
CA VAL A 428 -9.75 -9.48 -2.92
C VAL A 428 -10.77 -8.34 -2.98
N ASP A 429 -10.66 -7.48 -3.98
CA ASP A 429 -11.64 -6.40 -4.20
C ASP A 429 -13.04 -6.94 -4.56
N HIS A 430 -13.10 -7.89 -5.49
CA HIS A 430 -14.39 -8.48 -5.91
C HIS A 430 -15.10 -9.16 -4.74
N PHE A 431 -14.35 -9.88 -3.90
CA PHE A 431 -14.89 -10.49 -2.67
C PHE A 431 -15.56 -9.43 -1.78
N GLN A 432 -14.90 -8.31 -1.55
CA GLN A 432 -15.42 -7.24 -0.71
C GLN A 432 -16.68 -6.60 -1.31
N HIS A 433 -16.73 -6.38 -2.61
CA HIS A 433 -17.95 -5.92 -3.28
C HIS A 433 -19.14 -6.85 -3.03
N ILE A 434 -18.95 -8.17 -3.22
CA ILE A 434 -20.02 -9.15 -3.00
C ILE A 434 -20.48 -9.14 -1.54
N VAL A 435 -19.54 -9.09 -0.59
CA VAL A 435 -19.87 -9.11 0.85
C VAL A 435 -20.61 -7.85 1.27
N PHE A 436 -20.17 -6.66 0.85
CA PHE A 436 -20.83 -5.40 1.22
C PHE A 436 -22.15 -5.15 0.48
N GLU A 437 -22.38 -5.80 -0.67
CA GLU A 437 -23.70 -5.83 -1.32
C GLU A 437 -24.68 -6.77 -0.61
N LYS A 438 -24.17 -7.75 0.16
CA LYS A 438 -24.97 -8.73 0.90
C LYS A 438 -24.46 -8.87 2.33
N PRO A 439 -24.62 -7.85 3.18
CA PRO A 439 -24.00 -7.79 4.50
C PRO A 439 -24.46 -8.91 5.45
N ASP A 440 -25.64 -9.49 5.22
CA ASP A 440 -26.22 -10.58 6.02
C ASP A 440 -25.68 -11.98 5.66
N MET A 441 -24.67 -12.09 4.77
CA MET A 441 -24.04 -13.38 4.47
C MET A 441 -23.44 -14.00 5.73
N THR A 442 -23.68 -15.29 5.91
CA THR A 442 -23.02 -16.08 6.96
C THR A 442 -21.51 -16.23 6.66
N PRO A 443 -20.66 -16.50 7.66
CA PRO A 443 -19.25 -16.80 7.44
C PRO A 443 -19.02 -17.90 6.40
N ARG A 444 -19.82 -18.98 6.44
CA ARG A 444 -19.72 -20.08 5.47
C ARG A 444 -20.03 -19.64 4.04
N GLU A 445 -21.01 -18.78 3.84
CA GLU A 445 -21.31 -18.23 2.51
C GLU A 445 -20.16 -17.38 1.99
N ARG A 446 -19.50 -16.57 2.86
CA ARG A 446 -18.30 -15.80 2.51
C ARG A 446 -17.14 -16.71 2.10
N HIS A 447 -16.91 -17.83 2.82
CA HIS A 447 -15.89 -18.81 2.43
C HIS A 447 -16.19 -19.46 1.07
N ASN A 448 -17.46 -19.75 0.79
CA ASN A 448 -17.87 -20.29 -0.52
C ASN A 448 -17.64 -19.27 -1.65
N VAL A 449 -17.98 -18.00 -1.44
CA VAL A 449 -17.69 -16.91 -2.40
C VAL A 449 -16.19 -16.85 -2.70
N TRP A 450 -15.33 -16.93 -1.68
CA TRP A 450 -13.89 -16.94 -1.88
C TRP A 450 -13.42 -18.12 -2.74
N LYS A 451 -13.95 -19.32 -2.51
CA LYS A 451 -13.64 -20.52 -3.33
C LYS A 451 -14.08 -20.35 -4.78
N GLU A 452 -15.26 -19.78 -5.01
CA GLU A 452 -15.76 -19.50 -6.36
C GLU A 452 -14.86 -18.49 -7.09
N LEU A 453 -14.44 -17.42 -6.40
CA LEU A 453 -13.56 -16.41 -6.95
C LEU A 453 -12.15 -16.96 -7.23
N LEU A 454 -11.62 -17.86 -6.40
CA LEU A 454 -10.37 -18.56 -6.69
C LEU A 454 -10.44 -19.28 -8.04
N GLY A 455 -11.56 -19.95 -8.34
CA GLY A 455 -11.74 -20.59 -9.64
C GLY A 455 -11.74 -19.65 -10.84
N ILE A 456 -12.13 -18.38 -10.64
CA ILE A 456 -12.18 -17.36 -11.69
C ILE A 456 -10.81 -16.68 -11.88
N TYR A 457 -10.20 -16.22 -10.78
CA TYR A 457 -9.01 -15.37 -10.81
C TYR A 457 -7.70 -16.15 -10.69
N MET A 458 -7.72 -17.32 -10.08
CA MET A 458 -6.54 -18.15 -9.81
C MET A 458 -6.79 -19.64 -10.14
N PRO A 459 -7.14 -19.98 -11.40
CA PRO A 459 -7.50 -21.34 -11.79
C PRO A 459 -6.38 -22.38 -11.61
N TRP A 460 -5.13 -21.92 -11.44
CA TRP A 460 -3.97 -22.76 -11.08
C TRP A 460 -3.92 -23.16 -9.61
N MET A 461 -4.78 -22.57 -8.75
CA MET A 461 -4.75 -22.80 -7.32
C MET A 461 -5.58 -24.05 -6.97
N LYS A 462 -4.90 -25.14 -6.70
CA LYS A 462 -5.51 -26.41 -6.28
C LYS A 462 -5.53 -26.49 -4.75
N LEU A 463 -6.71 -26.36 -4.17
CA LEU A 463 -6.90 -26.44 -2.70
C LEU A 463 -6.85 -27.89 -2.21
N ASP A 464 -5.69 -28.51 -2.24
CA ASP A 464 -5.43 -29.88 -1.83
C ASP A 464 -4.44 -29.98 -0.66
N GLY A 465 -4.02 -31.20 -0.33
CA GLY A 465 -3.03 -31.48 0.71
C GLY A 465 -3.60 -31.46 2.14
N ASP A 466 -4.91 -31.40 2.30
CA ASP A 466 -5.62 -31.33 3.58
C ASP A 466 -5.02 -30.27 4.50
N ILE A 467 -4.81 -29.07 3.94
CA ILE A 467 -4.27 -27.93 4.67
C ILE A 467 -5.44 -27.23 5.38
N PRO A 468 -5.50 -27.28 6.73
CA PRO A 468 -6.57 -26.62 7.47
C PRO A 468 -6.70 -25.15 7.08
N PHE A 469 -7.89 -24.56 7.18
CA PHE A 469 -8.19 -23.19 6.82
C PHE A 469 -8.16 -22.95 5.29
N TYR A 470 -7.05 -23.23 4.61
CA TYR A 470 -6.91 -22.95 3.17
C TYR A 470 -7.78 -23.83 2.30
N SER A 471 -7.86 -25.14 2.59
CA SER A 471 -8.68 -26.07 1.83
C SER A 471 -10.19 -25.82 1.95
N GLU A 472 -10.61 -25.14 3.03
CA GLU A 472 -12.02 -24.80 3.30
C GLU A 472 -12.46 -23.45 2.71
N GLY A 473 -11.55 -22.71 2.06
CA GLY A 473 -11.85 -21.40 1.47
C GLY A 473 -11.81 -20.24 2.47
N GLU A 474 -11.17 -20.43 3.60
CA GLU A 474 -11.06 -19.47 4.69
C GLU A 474 -9.87 -18.51 4.51
N GLY A 475 -9.00 -18.76 3.53
CA GLY A 475 -7.72 -18.08 3.31
C GLY A 475 -7.78 -16.57 3.10
N TRP A 476 -8.94 -15.98 2.86
CA TRP A 476 -9.13 -14.52 2.79
C TRP A 476 -8.93 -13.84 4.15
N GLN A 477 -9.16 -14.56 5.25
CA GLN A 477 -9.09 -14.02 6.61
C GLN A 477 -7.66 -13.64 7.05
N ARG A 478 -6.64 -14.13 6.35
CA ARG A 478 -5.24 -13.70 6.54
C ARG A 478 -4.95 -12.32 5.94
N GLN A 479 -5.81 -11.83 5.05
CA GLN A 479 -5.61 -10.54 4.36
C GLN A 479 -6.11 -9.39 5.23
N HIS A 480 -5.21 -8.78 5.99
CA HIS A 480 -5.56 -7.76 6.97
C HIS A 480 -6.29 -6.55 6.38
N HIS A 481 -6.03 -6.17 5.13
CA HIS A 481 -6.74 -5.08 4.46
C HIS A 481 -8.25 -5.30 4.37
N ILE A 482 -8.71 -6.55 4.28
CA ILE A 482 -10.15 -6.88 4.28
C ILE A 482 -10.79 -6.43 5.60
N TYR A 483 -10.07 -6.58 6.73
CA TYR A 483 -10.53 -6.20 8.06
C TYR A 483 -10.32 -4.70 8.34
N SER A 484 -9.13 -4.16 8.04
CA SER A 484 -8.71 -2.83 8.50
C SER A 484 -8.89 -1.72 7.47
N MET A 485 -8.76 -2.02 6.16
CA MET A 485 -8.81 -1.01 5.08
C MET A 485 -9.59 -1.52 3.87
N PRO A 486 -10.92 -1.69 3.97
CA PRO A 486 -11.71 -2.25 2.88
C PRO A 486 -11.66 -1.39 1.62
N PHE A 487 -11.61 -2.07 0.47
CA PHE A 487 -11.47 -1.53 -0.88
C PHE A 487 -10.08 -0.94 -1.22
N TYR A 488 -9.10 -0.96 -0.31
CA TYR A 488 -7.77 -0.44 -0.63
C TYR A 488 -7.00 -1.35 -1.61
N TYR A 489 -7.18 -2.66 -1.52
CA TYR A 489 -6.29 -3.63 -2.19
C TYR A 489 -6.28 -3.54 -3.72
N ILE A 490 -7.34 -3.03 -4.34
CA ILE A 490 -7.40 -2.81 -5.78
C ILE A 490 -6.45 -1.69 -6.25
N ASP A 491 -6.13 -0.74 -5.39
CA ASP A 491 -5.27 0.39 -5.71
C ASP A 491 -3.85 -0.09 -6.08
N TYR A 492 -3.35 -1.13 -5.41
CA TYR A 492 -2.12 -1.82 -5.81
C TYR A 492 -2.21 -2.44 -7.20
N CYS A 493 -3.36 -3.00 -7.58
CA CYS A 493 -3.54 -3.64 -8.89
C CYS A 493 -3.56 -2.61 -10.03
N LEU A 494 -4.23 -1.48 -9.79
CA LEU A 494 -4.25 -0.35 -10.73
C LEU A 494 -2.84 0.20 -10.93
N ALA A 495 -2.13 0.47 -9.84
CA ALA A 495 -0.76 0.97 -9.85
C ALA A 495 0.22 -0.01 -10.50
N GLN A 496 0.12 -1.32 -10.17
CA GLN A 496 0.98 -2.35 -10.77
C GLN A 496 0.76 -2.43 -12.28
N THR A 497 -0.47 -2.25 -12.76
CA THR A 497 -0.75 -2.20 -14.21
C THR A 497 -0.03 -1.02 -14.87
N VAL A 498 0.03 0.13 -14.21
CA VAL A 498 0.77 1.31 -14.71
C VAL A 498 2.28 1.08 -14.63
N ALA A 499 2.78 0.50 -13.53
CA ALA A 499 4.21 0.18 -13.40
C ALA A 499 4.68 -0.80 -14.48
N LEU A 500 3.84 -1.76 -14.87
CA LEU A 500 4.10 -2.68 -15.97
C LEU A 500 4.11 -1.98 -17.34
N GLN A 501 3.36 -0.88 -17.55
CA GLN A 501 3.51 -0.05 -18.75
C GLN A 501 4.90 0.61 -18.79
N ILE A 502 5.34 1.19 -17.68
CA ILE A 502 6.67 1.82 -17.55
C ILE A 502 7.77 0.77 -17.76
N TRP A 503 7.60 -0.44 -17.20
CA TRP A 503 8.47 -1.58 -17.46
C TRP A 503 8.50 -1.93 -18.97
N ALA A 504 7.36 -1.98 -19.64
CA ALA A 504 7.29 -2.29 -21.06
C ALA A 504 7.97 -1.21 -21.94
N LEU A 505 7.85 0.06 -21.56
CA LEU A 505 8.59 1.16 -22.17
C LEU A 505 10.10 1.00 -21.96
N GLN A 506 10.52 0.61 -20.74
CA GLN A 506 11.93 0.38 -20.40
C GLN A 506 12.57 -0.74 -21.24
N GLN A 507 11.81 -1.78 -21.60
CA GLN A 507 12.32 -2.84 -22.49
C GLN A 507 12.66 -2.31 -23.89
N LYS A 508 12.05 -1.21 -24.33
CA LYS A 508 12.28 -0.58 -25.64
C LYS A 508 13.29 0.55 -25.56
N ASP A 509 13.11 1.44 -24.62
CA ASP A 509 13.96 2.62 -24.41
C ASP A 509 13.89 3.05 -22.95
N ARG A 510 14.94 2.76 -22.19
CA ARG A 510 15.05 3.07 -20.78
C ARG A 510 14.97 4.59 -20.50
N LYS A 511 15.57 5.42 -21.37
CA LYS A 511 15.55 6.86 -21.19
C LYS A 511 14.14 7.40 -21.34
N ASN A 512 13.42 6.94 -22.37
CA ASN A 512 12.03 7.31 -22.57
C ASN A 512 11.14 6.86 -21.40
N ALA A 513 11.33 5.63 -20.89
CA ALA A 513 10.59 5.15 -19.70
C ALA A 513 10.83 6.04 -18.47
N TRP A 514 12.07 6.49 -18.25
CA TRP A 514 12.41 7.43 -17.19
C TRP A 514 11.75 8.80 -17.39
N GLU A 515 11.67 9.29 -18.61
CA GLU A 515 10.97 10.56 -18.93
C GLU A 515 9.48 10.48 -18.59
N HIS A 516 8.79 9.38 -18.91
CA HIS A 516 7.40 9.14 -18.51
C HIS A 516 7.23 9.05 -16.99
N TYR A 517 8.10 8.29 -16.30
CA TYR A 517 8.10 8.20 -14.85
C TYR A 517 8.28 9.58 -14.19
N MET A 518 9.23 10.38 -14.66
CA MET A 518 9.49 11.72 -14.13
C MET A 518 8.37 12.71 -14.47
N ALA A 519 7.75 12.60 -15.64
CA ALA A 519 6.58 13.40 -16.01
C ALA A 519 5.41 13.12 -15.07
N TYR A 520 5.23 11.85 -14.67
CA TYR A 520 4.25 11.47 -13.65
C TYR A 520 4.64 12.01 -12.26
N THR A 521 5.86 11.75 -11.81
CA THR A 521 6.36 12.09 -10.48
C THR A 521 6.34 13.59 -10.19
N ARG A 522 6.70 14.43 -11.17
CA ARG A 522 6.75 15.90 -11.00
C ARG A 522 5.38 16.54 -10.81
N GLN A 523 4.29 15.83 -11.05
CA GLN A 523 2.94 16.36 -10.84
C GLN A 523 2.49 16.30 -9.38
N GLY A 524 3.10 15.41 -8.56
CA GLY A 524 2.63 15.11 -7.20
C GLY A 524 1.14 14.73 -7.21
N GLY A 525 0.39 15.16 -6.20
CA GLY A 525 -1.04 14.97 -6.09
C GLY A 525 -1.89 16.16 -6.57
N SER A 526 -1.40 16.95 -7.55
CA SER A 526 -2.08 18.17 -8.00
C SER A 526 -3.23 17.93 -9.00
N ARG A 527 -3.42 16.68 -9.42
CA ARG A 527 -4.48 16.26 -10.35
C ARG A 527 -5.07 14.93 -9.90
N VAL A 528 -6.23 14.58 -10.44
CA VAL A 528 -6.83 13.25 -10.25
C VAL A 528 -5.99 12.19 -10.96
N PHE A 529 -6.08 10.95 -10.49
CA PHE A 529 -5.22 9.85 -10.96
C PHE A 529 -5.20 9.68 -12.48
N THR A 530 -6.35 9.69 -13.14
CA THR A 530 -6.44 9.52 -14.59
C THR A 530 -5.77 10.68 -15.37
N GLU A 531 -5.86 11.91 -14.87
CA GLU A 531 -5.17 13.07 -15.47
C GLU A 531 -3.66 13.02 -15.26
N LEU A 532 -3.19 12.50 -14.09
CA LEU A 532 -1.77 12.29 -13.84
C LEU A 532 -1.15 11.35 -14.89
N LEU A 533 -1.87 10.28 -15.24
CA LEU A 533 -1.45 9.30 -16.24
C LEU A 533 -1.43 9.92 -17.64
N GLU A 534 -2.52 10.57 -18.05
CA GLU A 534 -2.63 11.23 -19.37
C GLU A 534 -1.50 12.23 -19.58
N ASN A 535 -1.26 13.12 -18.61
CA ASN A 535 -0.18 14.12 -18.68
C ASN A 535 1.22 13.49 -18.70
N ALA A 536 1.38 12.28 -18.20
CA ALA A 536 2.62 11.52 -18.27
C ALA A 536 2.74 10.68 -19.55
N GLY A 537 1.72 10.69 -20.43
CA GLY A 537 1.68 9.88 -21.64
C GLY A 537 1.51 8.39 -21.36
N LEU A 538 0.81 8.05 -20.27
CA LEU A 538 0.48 6.68 -19.85
C LEU A 538 -1.02 6.43 -20.02
N GLU A 539 -1.37 5.20 -20.41
CA GLU A 539 -2.77 4.80 -20.53
C GLU A 539 -3.38 4.54 -19.13
N SER A 540 -4.66 4.84 -19.00
CA SER A 540 -5.43 4.51 -17.81
C SER A 540 -5.59 2.98 -17.67
N PRO A 541 -5.40 2.40 -16.47
CA PRO A 541 -5.62 0.97 -16.25
C PRO A 541 -7.08 0.55 -16.45
N PHE A 542 -8.02 1.49 -16.50
CA PHE A 542 -9.44 1.24 -16.80
C PHE A 542 -9.70 1.05 -18.29
N GLU A 543 -8.73 1.36 -19.16
CA GLU A 543 -8.82 1.08 -20.60
C GLU A 543 -8.35 -0.36 -20.89
N GLU A 544 -9.17 -1.10 -21.60
CA GLU A 544 -8.90 -2.52 -21.94
C GLU A 544 -7.61 -2.67 -22.77
N SER A 545 -7.26 -1.69 -23.60
CA SER A 545 -6.02 -1.65 -24.39
C SER A 545 -4.77 -1.64 -23.53
N CYS A 546 -4.79 -0.94 -22.41
CA CYS A 546 -3.67 -0.86 -21.48
C CYS A 546 -3.25 -2.26 -21.00
N LEU A 547 -4.19 -2.98 -20.38
CA LEU A 547 -3.90 -4.30 -19.81
C LEU A 547 -3.55 -5.32 -20.90
N ASN A 548 -4.23 -5.27 -22.05
CA ASN A 548 -3.92 -6.14 -23.19
C ASN A 548 -2.49 -5.91 -23.70
N GLY A 549 -2.06 -4.65 -23.87
CA GLY A 549 -0.72 -4.30 -24.32
C GLY A 549 0.37 -4.75 -23.34
N VAL A 550 0.13 -4.55 -22.06
CA VAL A 550 1.02 -5.04 -20.98
C VAL A 550 1.15 -6.56 -21.02
N CYS A 551 0.03 -7.28 -21.11
CA CYS A 551 0.00 -8.75 -21.15
C CYS A 551 0.73 -9.32 -22.38
N GLN A 552 0.60 -8.69 -23.56
CA GLN A 552 1.32 -9.09 -24.75
C GLN A 552 2.84 -8.95 -24.58
N THR A 553 3.30 -7.75 -24.16
CA THR A 553 4.73 -7.49 -23.94
C THR A 553 5.32 -8.43 -22.88
N ALA A 554 4.62 -8.65 -21.77
CA ALA A 554 5.05 -9.53 -20.71
C ALA A 554 5.13 -11.00 -21.19
N SER A 555 4.14 -11.47 -21.94
CA SER A 555 4.13 -12.83 -22.50
C SER A 555 5.28 -13.07 -23.48
N GLU A 556 5.61 -12.10 -24.32
CA GLU A 556 6.75 -12.17 -25.25
C GLU A 556 8.07 -12.21 -24.48
N TRP A 557 8.22 -11.36 -23.48
CA TRP A 557 9.41 -11.32 -22.64
C TRP A 557 9.61 -12.62 -21.88
N LEU A 558 8.58 -13.14 -21.19
CA LEU A 558 8.65 -14.39 -20.44
C LEU A 558 9.02 -15.60 -21.33
N LYS A 559 8.48 -15.66 -22.55
CA LYS A 559 8.80 -16.73 -23.52
C LYS A 559 10.24 -16.65 -24.03
N SER A 560 10.79 -15.44 -24.15
CA SER A 560 12.15 -15.21 -24.66
C SER A 560 13.22 -15.23 -23.57
N TYR A 561 12.82 -15.17 -22.29
CA TYR A 561 13.76 -15.07 -21.19
C TYR A 561 14.51 -16.38 -20.97
N ASP A 562 15.84 -16.30 -21.00
CA ASP A 562 16.70 -17.46 -20.86
C ASP A 562 16.84 -17.89 -19.39
N LEU A 563 16.23 -19.03 -19.06
CA LEU A 563 16.34 -19.70 -17.75
C LEU A 563 17.33 -20.90 -17.79
N THR A 564 18.12 -21.07 -18.85
CA THR A 564 19.08 -22.18 -18.97
C THR A 564 20.10 -22.12 -17.83
N GLY A 565 20.27 -23.24 -17.13
CA GLY A 565 21.19 -23.38 -16.00
C GLY A 565 20.64 -22.76 -14.68
N ILE A 566 19.40 -22.35 -14.66
CA ILE A 566 18.70 -21.91 -13.43
C ILE A 566 17.78 -23.06 -12.99
N GLU A 567 18.10 -23.68 -11.85
CA GLU A 567 17.36 -24.81 -11.26
C GLU A 567 16.43 -24.36 -10.15
#